data_c93cd35a8cc03680a89fd1a8bfe500b5
#
_entry.id   c93cd35a8cc03680a89fd1a8bfe500b5
#
_cell.length_a   1.000
_cell.length_b   1.000
_cell.length_c   1.000
_cell.angle_alpha   90.00
_cell.angle_beta   90.00
_cell.angle_gamma   90.00
#
_symmetry.space_group_name_H-M   'P 1'
#
loop_
_entity.id
_entity.type
_entity.pdbx_description
1 polymer ?
#
loop_
_entity_poly.entity_id
_entity_poly.type
_entity_poly.pdbx_seq_one_letter_code
_entity_poly.pdbx_strand_id
1 'polypeptide(L)'
;MKHARYVQLLAFTNILISIWACFTYPEYIIYGVVAWGFVNIFSTNIAIHRFMSHRAFETTAIKAKILKYLTVISAFGSPLSWTAMHRYHHKYSGHPVDDNQSPARIGYLRAWLTLYDPITVPKVMVKDIL
;
A
#
# COMPACT_ATOMS: atom_id res chain seq x y z
N MET A 1 9.23 -7.57 14.29
CA MET A 1 8.49 -8.81 14.03
C MET A 1 7.07 -8.83 14.62
N LYS A 2 6.83 -8.40 15.87
CA LYS A 2 5.46 -8.45 16.47
C LYS A 2 4.43 -7.57 15.71
N HIS A 3 4.81 -6.36 15.30
CA HIS A 3 3.89 -5.44 14.62
C HIS A 3 3.40 -5.94 13.23
N ALA A 4 4.26 -6.58 12.44
CA ALA A 4 3.86 -7.13 11.15
C ALA A 4 2.76 -8.19 11.28
N ARG A 5 2.86 -9.05 12.29
CA ARG A 5 1.84 -10.08 12.58
C ARG A 5 0.49 -9.48 12.96
N TYR A 6 0.48 -8.39 13.73
CA TYR A 6 -0.78 -7.70 14.05
C TYR A 6 -1.43 -7.09 12.79
N VAL A 7 -0.64 -6.47 11.91
CA VAL A 7 -1.16 -5.92 10.65
C VAL A 7 -1.71 -7.03 9.75
N GLN A 8 -1.01 -8.15 9.65
CA GLN A 8 -1.49 -9.33 8.92
C GLN A 8 -2.80 -9.87 9.50
N LEU A 9 -2.86 -10.02 10.83
CA LEU A 9 -4.07 -10.48 11.51
C LEU A 9 -5.25 -9.53 11.25
N LEU A 10 -5.04 -8.23 11.35
CA LEU A 10 -6.07 -7.23 11.04
C LEU A 10 -6.52 -7.31 9.58
N ALA A 11 -5.59 -7.50 8.63
CA ALA A 11 -5.93 -7.65 7.23
C ALA A 11 -6.80 -8.91 6.98
N PHE A 12 -6.42 -10.04 7.55
CA PHE A 12 -7.22 -11.27 7.47
C PHE A 12 -8.60 -11.11 8.11
N THR A 13 -8.67 -10.50 9.28
CA THR A 13 -9.94 -10.24 9.98
C THR A 13 -10.85 -9.36 9.13
N ASN A 14 -10.31 -8.30 8.51
CA ASN A 14 -11.08 -7.46 7.59
C ASN A 14 -11.62 -8.23 6.38
N ILE A 15 -10.83 -9.15 5.80
CA ILE A 15 -11.31 -10.00 4.70
C ILE A 15 -12.49 -10.85 5.14
N LEU A 16 -12.38 -11.52 6.29
CA LEU A 16 -13.46 -12.36 6.83
C LEU A 16 -14.72 -11.55 7.14
N ILE A 17 -14.56 -10.38 7.76
CA ILE A 17 -15.68 -9.47 8.03
C ILE A 17 -16.32 -9.00 6.72
N SER A 18 -15.53 -8.67 5.71
CA SER A 18 -16.04 -8.23 4.41
C SER A 18 -16.83 -9.33 3.71
N ILE A 19 -16.32 -10.57 3.73
CA ILE A 19 -17.03 -11.74 3.19
C ILE A 19 -18.35 -11.93 3.93
N TRP A 20 -18.32 -11.95 5.26
CA TRP A 20 -19.54 -12.07 6.08
C TRP A 20 -20.54 -10.95 5.78
N ALA A 21 -20.09 -9.70 5.69
CA ALA A 21 -20.94 -8.55 5.39
C ALA A 21 -21.60 -8.66 4.01
N CYS A 22 -20.88 -9.15 2.99
CA CYS A 22 -21.43 -9.35 1.65
C CYS A 22 -22.59 -10.36 1.65
N PHE A 23 -22.52 -11.40 2.49
CA PHE A 23 -23.60 -12.39 2.59
C PHE A 23 -24.74 -11.94 3.48
N THR A 24 -24.46 -11.14 4.52
CA THR A 24 -25.44 -10.72 5.51
C THR A 24 -26.20 -9.47 5.08
N TYR A 25 -25.51 -8.57 4.35
CA TYR A 25 -26.04 -7.26 3.95
C TYR A 25 -25.76 -6.97 2.47
N PRO A 26 -26.27 -7.79 1.54
CA PRO A 26 -25.94 -7.68 0.12
C PRO A 26 -26.35 -6.35 -0.50
N GLU A 27 -27.34 -5.64 0.06
CA GLU A 27 -27.80 -4.32 -0.39
C GLU A 27 -26.72 -3.23 -0.25
N TYR A 28 -25.73 -3.43 0.63
CA TYR A 28 -24.63 -2.47 0.83
C TYR A 28 -23.40 -2.74 -0.03
N ILE A 29 -23.34 -3.82 -0.82
CA ILE A 29 -22.18 -4.18 -1.63
C ILE A 29 -21.80 -3.04 -2.57
N ILE A 30 -22.77 -2.36 -3.19
CA ILE A 30 -22.50 -1.27 -4.13
C ILE A 30 -21.75 -0.12 -3.45
N TYR A 31 -22.10 0.23 -2.22
CA TYR A 31 -21.40 1.28 -1.46
C TYR A 31 -19.97 0.86 -1.12
N GLY A 32 -19.77 -0.41 -0.77
CA GLY A 32 -18.43 -0.98 -0.55
C GLY A 32 -17.57 -0.92 -1.79
N VAL A 33 -18.11 -1.28 -2.96
CA VAL A 33 -17.40 -1.22 -4.25
C VAL A 33 -17.04 0.23 -4.60
N VAL A 34 -17.94 1.18 -4.43
CA VAL A 34 -17.68 2.61 -4.69
C VAL A 34 -16.59 3.14 -3.75
N ALA A 35 -16.70 2.86 -2.45
CA ALA A 35 -15.70 3.27 -1.46
C ALA A 35 -14.33 2.65 -1.75
N TRP A 36 -14.29 1.36 -2.06
CA TRP A 36 -13.07 0.66 -2.46
C TRP A 36 -12.45 1.26 -3.73
N GLY A 37 -13.28 1.54 -4.75
CA GLY A 37 -12.84 2.21 -5.98
C GLY A 37 -12.23 3.58 -5.70
N PHE A 38 -12.90 4.39 -4.86
CA PHE A 38 -12.38 5.69 -4.44
C PHE A 38 -11.00 5.56 -3.76
N VAL A 39 -10.87 4.68 -2.76
CA VAL A 39 -9.61 4.48 -2.04
C VAL A 39 -8.52 3.97 -2.98
N ASN A 40 -8.81 3.02 -3.87
CA ASN A 40 -7.82 2.52 -4.80
C ASN A 40 -7.37 3.57 -5.82
N ILE A 41 -8.28 4.34 -6.38
CA ILE A 41 -7.95 5.34 -7.40
C ILE A 41 -7.23 6.53 -6.75
N PHE A 42 -7.83 7.16 -5.76
CA PHE A 42 -7.34 8.44 -5.24
C PHE A 42 -6.24 8.28 -4.19
N SER A 43 -6.40 7.36 -3.24
CA SER A 43 -5.41 7.18 -2.17
C SER A 43 -4.25 6.32 -2.62
N THR A 44 -4.52 5.14 -3.19
CA THR A 44 -3.46 4.19 -3.55
C THR A 44 -2.77 4.60 -4.84
N ASN A 45 -3.50 4.73 -5.95
CA ASN A 45 -2.86 4.98 -7.24
C ASN A 45 -2.39 6.43 -7.42
N ILE A 46 -3.23 7.42 -7.13
CA ILE A 46 -2.87 8.81 -7.38
C ILE A 46 -1.97 9.35 -6.27
N ALA A 47 -2.39 9.27 -5.01
CA ALA A 47 -1.69 9.93 -3.93
C ALA A 47 -0.40 9.22 -3.53
N ILE A 48 -0.45 7.96 -3.08
CA ILE A 48 0.76 7.32 -2.56
C ILE A 48 1.66 6.79 -3.68
N HIS A 49 1.10 6.18 -4.72
CA HIS A 49 1.88 5.58 -5.81
C HIS A 49 2.45 6.64 -6.75
N ARG A 50 1.59 7.37 -7.47
CA ARG A 50 2.05 8.30 -8.51
C ARG A 50 2.61 9.60 -7.96
N PHE A 51 1.96 10.23 -6.97
CA PHE A 51 2.40 11.51 -6.43
C PHE A 51 3.58 11.36 -5.48
N MET A 52 3.48 10.51 -4.42
CA MET A 52 4.56 10.39 -3.44
C MET A 52 5.71 9.53 -3.92
N SER A 53 5.43 8.33 -4.50
CA SER A 53 6.49 7.39 -4.82
C SER A 53 7.20 7.74 -6.13
N HIS A 54 6.46 7.95 -7.20
CA HIS A 54 7.03 8.18 -8.52
C HIS A 54 7.25 9.65 -8.88
N ARG A 55 6.64 10.59 -8.15
CA ARG A 55 6.63 12.02 -8.52
C ARG A 55 6.24 12.23 -9.98
N ALA A 56 5.23 11.49 -10.41
CA ALA A 56 4.83 11.42 -11.81
C ALA A 56 4.20 12.72 -12.34
N PHE A 57 3.87 13.64 -11.47
CA PHE A 57 3.31 14.95 -11.82
C PHE A 57 3.55 15.99 -10.72
N GLU A 58 3.57 17.25 -11.12
CA GLU A 58 3.59 18.40 -10.23
C GLU A 58 2.18 18.94 -10.00
N THR A 59 1.95 19.60 -8.88
CA THR A 59 0.66 20.17 -8.54
C THR A 59 0.79 21.38 -7.61
N THR A 60 -0.31 22.10 -7.40
CA THR A 60 -0.32 23.24 -6.46
C THR A 60 -0.15 22.78 -5.01
N ALA A 61 0.36 23.68 -4.16
CA ALA A 61 0.58 23.41 -2.73
C ALA A 61 -0.67 22.86 -2.02
N ILE A 62 -1.86 23.41 -2.35
CA ILE A 62 -3.12 22.97 -1.76
C ILE A 62 -3.45 21.54 -2.18
N LYS A 63 -3.36 21.23 -3.48
CA LYS A 63 -3.61 19.87 -3.99
C LYS A 63 -2.58 18.87 -3.45
N ALA A 64 -1.30 19.26 -3.36
CA ALA A 64 -0.26 18.45 -2.75
C ALA A 64 -0.58 18.10 -1.29
N LYS A 65 -1.08 19.07 -0.51
CA LYS A 65 -1.52 18.83 0.86
C LYS A 65 -2.69 17.84 0.93
N ILE A 66 -3.69 18.00 0.08
CA ILE A 66 -4.83 17.06 -0.01
C ILE A 66 -4.34 15.65 -0.37
N LEU A 67 -3.47 15.51 -1.37
CA LEU A 67 -2.90 14.22 -1.76
C LEU A 67 -2.15 13.56 -0.61
N LYS A 68 -1.35 14.32 0.15
CA LYS A 68 -0.65 13.80 1.34
C LYS A 68 -1.63 13.26 2.39
N TYR A 69 -2.75 13.92 2.64
CA TYR A 69 -3.78 13.40 3.55
C TYR A 69 -4.43 12.13 2.98
N LEU A 70 -4.73 12.10 1.69
CA LEU A 70 -5.29 10.91 1.04
C LEU A 70 -4.38 9.68 1.17
N THR A 71 -3.05 9.83 1.23
CA THR A 71 -2.15 8.68 1.42
C THR A 71 -2.42 7.91 2.70
N VAL A 72 -2.94 8.57 3.74
CA VAL A 72 -3.26 7.91 5.02
C VAL A 72 -4.49 7.00 4.89
N ILE A 73 -5.45 7.38 4.03
CA ILE A 73 -6.68 6.61 3.80
C ILE A 73 -6.40 5.28 3.09
N SER A 74 -5.26 5.17 2.39
CA SER A 74 -4.86 3.90 1.74
C SER A 74 -4.69 2.73 2.72
N ALA A 75 -4.51 3.03 4.01
CA ALA A 75 -4.33 2.06 5.10
C ALA A 75 -3.11 1.11 4.93
N PHE A 76 -2.15 1.46 4.08
CA PHE A 76 -0.90 0.69 3.91
C PHE A 76 0.15 0.98 4.99
N GLY A 77 -0.25 1.51 6.13
CA GLY A 77 0.65 1.92 7.22
C GLY A 77 1.27 3.30 6.97
N SER A 78 2.54 3.47 7.31
CA SER A 78 3.23 4.75 7.09
C SER A 78 3.43 5.04 5.60
N PRO A 79 2.91 6.17 5.07
CA PRO A 79 3.12 6.54 3.67
C PRO A 79 4.60 6.66 3.29
N LEU A 80 5.46 7.12 4.21
CA LEU A 80 6.91 7.20 3.97
C LEU A 80 7.55 5.82 3.87
N SER A 81 7.18 4.91 4.77
CA SER A 81 7.70 3.54 4.74
C SER A 81 7.25 2.81 3.48
N TRP A 82 5.98 2.96 3.10
CA TRP A 82 5.46 2.38 1.88
C TRP A 82 6.17 2.94 0.64
N THR A 83 6.34 4.26 0.56
CA THR A 83 7.05 4.93 -0.54
C THR A 83 8.51 4.46 -0.64
N ALA A 84 9.21 4.36 0.49
CA ALA A 84 10.59 3.87 0.53
C ALA A 84 10.69 2.44 0.00
N MET A 85 9.81 1.57 0.48
CA MET A 85 9.74 0.17 0.09
C MET A 85 9.40 0.00 -1.40
N HIS A 86 8.44 0.77 -1.89
CA HIS A 86 8.01 0.75 -3.28
C HIS A 86 9.11 1.22 -4.25
N ARG A 87 9.82 2.30 -3.89
CA ARG A 87 10.98 2.78 -4.67
C ARG A 87 12.13 1.77 -4.65
N TYR A 88 12.36 1.14 -3.50
CA TYR A 88 13.36 0.09 -3.36
C TYR A 88 13.01 -1.11 -4.25
N HIS A 89 11.76 -1.55 -4.22
CA HIS A 89 11.27 -2.61 -5.09
C HIS A 89 11.49 -2.28 -6.57
N HIS A 90 11.11 -1.08 -7.02
CA HIS A 90 11.35 -0.68 -8.42
C HIS A 90 12.82 -0.64 -8.81
N LYS A 91 13.69 -0.18 -7.90
CA LYS A 91 15.12 -0.10 -8.17
C LYS A 91 15.76 -1.46 -8.30
N TYR A 92 15.31 -2.45 -7.55
CA TYR A 92 15.89 -3.79 -7.48
C TYR A 92 14.97 -4.89 -7.99
N SER A 93 13.91 -4.51 -8.69
CA SER A 93 12.94 -5.46 -9.24
C SER A 93 13.63 -6.51 -10.12
N GLY A 94 13.40 -7.80 -9.79
CA GLY A 94 14.03 -8.91 -10.46
C GLY A 94 15.48 -9.21 -10.05
N HIS A 95 16.10 -8.38 -9.18
CA HIS A 95 17.44 -8.65 -8.69
C HIS A 95 17.47 -9.78 -7.64
N PRO A 96 18.40 -10.75 -7.74
CA PRO A 96 18.42 -11.93 -6.87
C PRO A 96 18.50 -11.63 -5.37
N VAL A 97 19.14 -10.54 -4.97
CA VAL A 97 19.45 -10.25 -3.57
C VAL A 97 18.36 -9.44 -2.88
N ASP A 98 17.62 -8.61 -3.61
CA ASP A 98 16.87 -7.51 -3.00
C ASP A 98 15.35 -7.59 -3.14
N ASP A 99 14.85 -8.44 -4.04
CA ASP A 99 13.42 -8.52 -4.28
C ASP A 99 12.76 -9.68 -3.53
N ASN A 100 12.70 -9.57 -2.21
CA ASN A 100 12.02 -10.54 -1.35
C ASN A 100 10.49 -10.49 -1.47
N GLN A 101 9.95 -9.53 -2.22
CA GLN A 101 8.50 -9.34 -2.39
C GLN A 101 8.04 -9.67 -3.82
N SER A 102 8.93 -10.05 -4.71
CA SER A 102 8.57 -10.41 -6.08
C SER A 102 7.82 -11.75 -6.13
N PRO A 103 6.53 -11.76 -6.56
CA PRO A 103 5.79 -13.00 -6.73
C PRO A 103 6.46 -13.98 -7.70
N ALA A 104 7.18 -13.46 -8.70
CA ALA A 104 7.93 -14.27 -9.67
C ALA A 104 9.06 -15.07 -9.01
N ARG A 105 9.62 -14.60 -7.89
CA ARG A 105 10.71 -15.25 -7.17
C ARG A 105 10.26 -16.15 -6.04
N ILE A 106 9.32 -15.68 -5.24
CA ILE A 106 8.94 -16.35 -4.00
C ILE A 106 7.55 -17.00 -4.07
N GLY A 107 6.85 -16.85 -5.18
CA GLY A 107 5.48 -17.32 -5.39
C GLY A 107 4.43 -16.34 -4.81
N TYR A 108 3.23 -16.36 -5.39
CA TYR A 108 2.16 -15.41 -5.03
C TYR A 108 1.73 -15.51 -3.57
N LEU A 109 1.52 -16.71 -3.06
CA LEU A 109 1.07 -16.90 -1.68
C LEU A 109 2.08 -16.36 -0.68
N ARG A 110 3.36 -16.64 -0.88
CA ARG A 110 4.42 -16.16 0.01
C ARG A 110 4.58 -14.64 -0.11
N ALA A 111 4.56 -14.09 -1.31
CA ALA A 111 4.61 -12.66 -1.52
C ALA A 111 3.47 -11.93 -0.79
N TRP A 112 2.26 -12.49 -0.86
CA TRP A 112 1.10 -11.93 -0.17
C TRP A 112 1.21 -12.04 1.36
N LEU A 113 1.65 -13.19 1.88
CA LEU A 113 1.84 -13.41 3.32
C LEU A 113 2.96 -12.54 3.91
N THR A 114 3.98 -12.18 3.11
CA THR A 114 5.12 -11.35 3.56
C THR A 114 4.99 -9.88 3.19
N LEU A 115 3.86 -9.46 2.61
CA LEU A 115 3.65 -8.08 2.15
C LEU A 115 3.90 -7.02 3.25
N TYR A 116 3.61 -7.35 4.49
CA TYR A 116 3.79 -6.46 5.64
C TYR A 116 5.03 -6.80 6.48
N ASP A 117 5.90 -7.69 6.01
CA ASP A 117 7.12 -7.99 6.72
C ASP A 117 8.05 -6.77 6.70
N PRO A 118 8.67 -6.43 7.84
CA PRO A 118 9.56 -5.29 7.90
C PRO A 118 10.81 -5.56 7.05
N ILE A 119 11.06 -4.69 6.11
CA ILE A 119 12.31 -4.66 5.35
C ILE A 119 13.13 -3.43 5.74
N THR A 120 14.43 -3.56 5.75
CA THR A 120 15.33 -2.42 5.95
C THR A 120 15.56 -1.74 4.61
N VAL A 121 15.09 -0.51 4.48
CA VAL A 121 15.23 0.29 3.27
C VAL A 121 16.14 1.49 3.55
N PRO A 122 17.13 1.79 2.69
CA PRO A 122 17.98 2.96 2.87
C PRO A 122 17.19 4.27 2.90
N LYS A 123 17.50 5.16 3.85
CA LYS A 123 16.83 6.47 3.99
C LYS A 123 16.90 7.33 2.73
N VAL A 124 17.90 7.12 1.89
CA VAL A 124 18.05 7.80 0.59
C VAL A 124 16.83 7.63 -0.31
N MET A 125 16.06 6.56 -0.14
CA MET A 125 14.85 6.30 -0.93
C MET A 125 13.72 7.31 -0.69
N VAL A 126 13.77 8.05 0.41
CA VAL A 126 12.76 9.05 0.79
C VAL A 126 13.36 10.42 1.16
N LYS A 127 14.66 10.62 0.91
CA LYS A 127 15.36 11.87 1.27
C LYS A 127 14.70 13.11 0.68
N ASP A 128 14.10 12.98 -0.48
CA ASP A 128 13.40 14.05 -1.20
C ASP A 128 11.99 14.35 -0.66
N ILE A 129 11.50 13.55 0.27
CA ILE A 129 10.16 13.71 0.88
C ILE A 129 10.26 14.22 2.33
N LEU A 130 11.40 13.96 2.97
CA LEU A 130 11.71 14.39 4.33
C LEU A 130 12.14 15.84 4.35
#